data_8c8740b2b611b0a759b36dfd6d1df94f
#
_entry.id   8c8740b2b611b0a759b36dfd6d1df94f
#
_cell.length_a   1.000
_cell.length_b   1.000
_cell.length_c   1.000
_cell.angle_alpha   90.00
_cell.angle_beta   90.00
_cell.angle_gamma   90.00
#
_symmetry.space_group_name_H-M   'P 1'
#
loop_
_entity.id
_entity.type
_entity.pdbx_description
1 polymer ?
#
loop_
_entity_poly.entity_id
_entity_poly.type
_entity_poly.pdbx_seq_one_letter_code
_entity_poly.pdbx_strand_id
1 'polypeptide(L)'
;VADLDTETTAEDLARTCNLVLVAVPLQHTVEVVRAIGPLVQDDALLMDIASLKTEVVGTMLEVSTASVIGTHPLFGPGEPNVTGQTVVMCPGRGQWWQEWLQGILVEGGARVEVVTPEVHDYYMAVVQGLTHFSTLALGLTIDSLGVDLKSLKRFATPAFHRRLMEITHLLSQDADLYAAMPMLNSTYGVFYREFERIILDLKGVIAQKDIDEFIRLFDRARSHFRSPKP
;
A
#
# COMPACT_ATOMS: atom_id res chain seq x y z
N VAL A 1 -4.28 -24.29 5.79
CA VAL A 1 -4.91 -23.12 5.18
C VAL A 1 -6.42 -23.27 5.31
N ALA A 2 -7.11 -22.20 5.69
CA ALA A 2 -8.57 -22.11 5.59
C ALA A 2 -8.92 -21.08 4.52
N ASP A 3 -9.84 -21.46 3.64
CA ASP A 3 -10.39 -20.63 2.58
C ASP A 3 -11.87 -21.00 2.40
N LEU A 4 -12.61 -20.27 1.57
CA LEU A 4 -14.04 -20.50 1.36
C LEU A 4 -14.38 -21.93 0.96
N ASP A 5 -13.45 -22.62 0.27
CA ASP A 5 -13.64 -23.97 -0.27
C ASP A 5 -12.93 -25.08 0.55
N THR A 6 -12.44 -24.80 1.77
CA THR A 6 -11.74 -25.77 2.60
C THR A 6 -12.65 -26.36 3.68
N GLU A 7 -12.42 -27.64 4.05
CA GLU A 7 -13.11 -28.27 5.19
C GLU A 7 -12.67 -27.69 6.54
N THR A 8 -11.41 -27.20 6.64
CA THR A 8 -10.86 -26.56 7.84
C THR A 8 -11.31 -25.11 7.90
N THR A 9 -11.95 -24.74 8.99
CA THR A 9 -12.42 -23.36 9.18
C THR A 9 -11.32 -22.43 9.70
N ALA A 10 -11.49 -21.11 9.53
CA ALA A 10 -10.58 -20.11 10.08
C ALA A 10 -10.54 -20.19 11.63
N GLU A 11 -11.68 -20.48 12.25
CA GLU A 11 -11.82 -20.67 13.68
C GLU A 11 -11.03 -21.88 14.20
N ASP A 12 -11.02 -23.00 13.45
CA ASP A 12 -10.24 -24.19 13.81
C ASP A 12 -8.74 -23.87 13.78
N LEU A 13 -8.26 -23.15 12.76
CA LEU A 13 -6.87 -22.72 12.67
C LEU A 13 -6.52 -21.75 13.80
N ALA A 14 -7.38 -20.78 14.09
CA ALA A 14 -7.16 -19.83 15.16
C ALA A 14 -6.96 -20.51 16.53
N ARG A 15 -7.72 -21.58 16.81
CA ARG A 15 -7.65 -22.34 18.08
C ARG A 15 -6.45 -23.27 18.19
N THR A 16 -5.86 -23.69 17.07
CA THR A 16 -4.89 -24.79 17.05
C THR A 16 -3.49 -24.41 16.58
N CYS A 17 -3.34 -23.28 15.90
CA CYS A 17 -2.05 -22.86 15.33
C CYS A 17 -1.32 -21.87 16.23
N ASN A 18 0.01 -22.02 16.33
CA ASN A 18 0.88 -21.09 17.05
C ASN A 18 1.17 -19.80 16.23
N LEU A 19 0.85 -19.80 14.94
CA LEU A 19 0.92 -18.65 14.06
C LEU A 19 -0.31 -18.60 13.17
N VAL A 20 -1.05 -17.52 13.24
CA VAL A 20 -2.26 -17.26 12.44
C VAL A 20 -1.99 -16.04 11.55
N LEU A 21 -1.91 -16.27 10.23
CA LEU A 21 -1.73 -15.24 9.22
C LEU A 21 -3.06 -14.95 8.52
N VAL A 22 -3.55 -13.72 8.66
CA VAL A 22 -4.73 -13.22 7.93
C VAL A 22 -4.29 -12.68 6.57
N ALA A 23 -4.74 -13.34 5.50
CA ALA A 23 -4.39 -13.03 4.11
C ALA A 23 -5.64 -13.01 3.23
N VAL A 24 -6.65 -12.26 3.66
CA VAL A 24 -7.93 -12.07 2.95
C VAL A 24 -7.96 -10.71 2.25
N PRO A 25 -8.90 -10.47 1.30
CA PRO A 25 -9.05 -9.15 0.69
C PRO A 25 -9.18 -8.04 1.74
N LEU A 26 -8.57 -6.89 1.46
CA LEU A 26 -8.39 -5.78 2.41
C LEU A 26 -9.70 -5.37 3.12
N GLN A 27 -10.81 -5.29 2.36
CA GLN A 27 -12.13 -4.92 2.88
C GLN A 27 -12.71 -5.90 3.90
N HIS A 28 -12.22 -7.14 3.93
CA HIS A 28 -12.69 -8.20 4.85
C HIS A 28 -11.74 -8.44 6.02
N THR A 29 -10.53 -7.86 5.99
CA THR A 29 -9.47 -8.15 6.95
C THR A 29 -9.92 -7.86 8.39
N VAL A 30 -10.54 -6.71 8.64
CA VAL A 30 -11.00 -6.31 9.98
C VAL A 30 -12.12 -7.23 10.48
N GLU A 31 -13.06 -7.59 9.61
CA GLU A 31 -14.16 -8.52 9.94
C GLU A 31 -13.62 -9.89 10.34
N VAL A 32 -12.71 -10.46 9.54
CA VAL A 32 -12.08 -11.75 9.83
C VAL A 32 -11.29 -11.68 11.13
N VAL A 33 -10.49 -10.63 11.35
CA VAL A 33 -9.76 -10.43 12.59
C VAL A 33 -10.68 -10.39 13.81
N ARG A 34 -11.84 -9.70 13.72
CA ARG A 34 -12.84 -9.68 14.81
C ARG A 34 -13.42 -11.05 15.10
N ALA A 35 -13.65 -11.86 14.06
CA ALA A 35 -14.21 -13.20 14.20
C ALA A 35 -13.22 -14.19 14.85
N ILE A 36 -11.96 -14.20 14.39
CA ILE A 36 -10.98 -15.22 14.82
C ILE A 36 -10.05 -14.76 15.94
N GLY A 37 -9.82 -13.46 16.11
CA GLY A 37 -8.87 -12.91 17.08
C GLY A 37 -9.10 -13.39 18.53
N PRO A 38 -10.36 -13.44 19.04
CA PRO A 38 -10.66 -13.95 20.37
C PRO A 38 -10.37 -15.45 20.56
N LEU A 39 -10.15 -16.18 19.46
CA LEU A 39 -9.91 -17.63 19.46
C LEU A 39 -8.42 -17.99 19.38
N VAL A 40 -7.57 -17.02 19.06
CA VAL A 40 -6.12 -17.23 18.97
C VAL A 40 -5.53 -17.41 20.36
N GLN A 41 -4.65 -18.40 20.52
CA GLN A 41 -4.03 -18.75 21.81
C GLN A 41 -3.10 -17.63 22.29
N ASP A 42 -2.99 -17.45 23.62
CA ASP A 42 -2.25 -16.34 24.24
C ASP A 42 -0.76 -16.31 23.88
N ASP A 43 -0.15 -17.48 23.66
CA ASP A 43 1.26 -17.64 23.30
C ASP A 43 1.52 -17.65 21.78
N ALA A 44 0.46 -17.60 20.97
CA ALA A 44 0.53 -17.57 19.52
C ALA A 44 0.81 -16.16 18.95
N LEU A 45 1.09 -16.12 17.64
CA LEU A 45 1.17 -14.91 16.85
C LEU A 45 -0.07 -14.76 15.97
N LEU A 46 -0.78 -13.64 16.11
CA LEU A 46 -1.77 -13.17 15.14
C LEU A 46 -1.12 -12.08 14.26
N MET A 47 -1.09 -12.30 12.96
CA MET A 47 -0.50 -11.35 12.00
C MET A 47 -1.31 -11.25 10.71
N ASP A 48 -1.05 -10.21 9.92
CA ASP A 48 -1.68 -9.99 8.62
C ASP A 48 -0.64 -9.55 7.57
N ILE A 49 -1.07 -9.50 6.29
CA ILE A 49 -0.30 -8.96 5.16
C ILE A 49 -1.07 -7.90 4.36
N ALA A 50 -2.11 -7.32 4.92
CA ALA A 50 -2.93 -6.32 4.25
C ALA A 50 -2.16 -5.03 3.92
N SER A 51 -2.67 -4.23 2.99
CA SER A 51 -2.02 -2.98 2.56
C SER A 51 -2.22 -1.81 3.52
N LEU A 52 -3.07 -1.91 4.54
CA LEU A 52 -3.29 -0.91 5.58
C LEU A 52 -3.07 -1.52 6.96
N LYS A 53 -2.58 -0.70 7.91
CA LYS A 53 -2.14 -1.21 9.22
C LYS A 53 -2.90 -0.64 10.40
N THR A 54 -3.27 0.64 10.38
CA THR A 54 -3.80 1.33 11.57
C THR A 54 -5.03 0.63 12.14
N GLU A 55 -6.04 0.37 11.31
CA GLU A 55 -7.27 -0.27 11.77
C GLU A 55 -7.07 -1.75 12.06
N VAL A 56 -6.31 -2.45 11.21
CA VAL A 56 -6.09 -3.90 11.33
C VAL A 56 -5.33 -4.24 12.61
N VAL A 57 -4.18 -3.57 12.85
CA VAL A 57 -3.38 -3.80 14.06
C VAL A 57 -4.14 -3.38 15.31
N GLY A 58 -4.84 -2.23 15.26
CA GLY A 58 -5.70 -1.77 16.34
C GLY A 58 -6.78 -2.81 16.71
N THR A 59 -7.44 -3.38 15.70
CA THR A 59 -8.45 -4.42 15.90
C THR A 59 -7.83 -5.70 16.46
N MET A 60 -6.70 -6.16 15.92
CA MET A 60 -6.00 -7.34 16.49
C MET A 60 -5.68 -7.16 17.98
N LEU A 61 -5.20 -5.97 18.37
CA LEU A 61 -4.90 -5.64 19.77
C LEU A 61 -6.13 -5.56 20.66
N GLU A 62 -7.27 -5.12 20.11
CA GLU A 62 -8.54 -5.01 20.81
C GLU A 62 -9.14 -6.39 21.13
N VAL A 63 -9.12 -7.30 20.14
CA VAL A 63 -9.89 -8.55 20.22
C VAL A 63 -9.10 -9.77 20.65
N SER A 64 -7.75 -9.69 20.68
CA SER A 64 -6.89 -10.83 21.02
C SER A 64 -5.93 -10.51 22.15
N THR A 65 -5.59 -11.52 22.95
CA THR A 65 -4.51 -11.49 23.97
C THR A 65 -3.18 -11.99 23.41
N ALA A 66 -3.18 -12.64 22.25
CA ALA A 66 -2.00 -13.15 21.56
C ALA A 66 -0.98 -12.06 21.20
N SER A 67 0.21 -12.45 20.78
CA SER A 67 1.16 -11.54 20.14
C SER A 67 0.58 -11.00 18.83
N VAL A 68 0.84 -9.73 18.51
CA VAL A 68 0.25 -9.04 17.35
C VAL A 68 1.34 -8.35 16.54
N ILE A 69 1.42 -8.67 15.24
CA ILE A 69 2.31 -7.99 14.30
C ILE A 69 1.55 -7.76 12.99
N GLY A 70 1.35 -6.49 12.61
CA GLY A 70 0.94 -6.16 11.25
C GLY A 70 2.12 -6.24 10.31
N THR A 71 1.94 -6.80 9.12
CA THR A 71 2.96 -6.75 8.06
C THR A 71 2.38 -6.24 6.75
N HIS A 72 3.25 -5.69 5.90
CA HIS A 72 2.90 -5.33 4.55
C HIS A 72 4.10 -5.60 3.62
N PRO A 73 4.09 -6.72 2.88
CA PRO A 73 5.02 -6.93 1.77
C PRO A 73 4.78 -5.88 0.68
N LEU A 74 5.80 -5.05 0.38
CA LEU A 74 5.67 -4.00 -0.64
C LEU A 74 5.96 -4.54 -2.04
N PHE A 75 5.45 -5.72 -2.33
CA PHE A 75 5.59 -6.39 -3.63
C PHE A 75 4.38 -7.29 -3.89
N GLY A 76 4.11 -7.52 -5.17
CA GLY A 76 2.97 -8.35 -5.60
C GLY A 76 3.30 -9.84 -5.66
N PRO A 77 2.27 -10.68 -5.92
CA PRO A 77 2.41 -12.14 -5.95
C PRO A 77 3.28 -12.67 -7.11
N GLY A 78 3.70 -11.80 -8.03
CA GLY A 78 4.60 -12.17 -9.13
C GLY A 78 6.08 -12.30 -8.73
N GLU A 79 6.46 -11.86 -7.53
CA GLU A 79 7.83 -11.98 -7.06
C GLU A 79 8.10 -13.40 -6.53
N PRO A 80 9.18 -14.07 -6.98
CA PRO A 80 9.43 -15.48 -6.66
C PRO A 80 9.84 -15.72 -5.20
N ASN A 81 10.37 -14.70 -4.53
CA ASN A 81 10.81 -14.75 -3.13
C ASN A 81 10.96 -13.34 -2.55
N VAL A 82 11.30 -13.26 -1.27
CA VAL A 82 11.45 -11.99 -0.53
C VAL A 82 12.82 -11.31 -0.71
N THR A 83 13.77 -11.93 -1.42
CA THR A 83 15.14 -11.42 -1.54
C THR A 83 15.17 -10.07 -2.23
N GLY A 84 15.74 -9.06 -1.57
CA GLY A 84 15.80 -7.68 -2.05
C GLY A 84 14.48 -6.92 -1.98
N GLN A 85 13.38 -7.57 -1.60
CA GLN A 85 12.07 -6.93 -1.43
C GLN A 85 11.97 -6.24 -0.07
N THR A 86 11.06 -5.30 0.05
CA THR A 86 10.79 -4.61 1.31
C THR A 86 9.54 -5.17 1.96
N VAL A 87 9.64 -5.50 3.25
CA VAL A 87 8.51 -5.86 4.11
C VAL A 87 8.44 -4.84 5.24
N VAL A 88 7.31 -4.16 5.36
CA VAL A 88 7.07 -3.31 6.53
C VAL A 88 6.49 -4.16 7.66
N MET A 89 7.01 -3.98 8.85
CA MET A 89 6.50 -4.57 10.09
C MET A 89 5.97 -3.48 11.03
N CYS A 90 4.77 -3.68 11.52
CA CYS A 90 4.10 -2.82 12.51
C CYS A 90 3.81 -3.65 13.77
N PRO A 91 4.77 -3.75 14.71
CA PRO A 91 4.59 -4.53 15.92
C PRO A 91 3.54 -3.89 16.84
N GLY A 92 2.59 -4.69 17.31
CA GLY A 92 1.62 -4.30 18.32
C GLY A 92 1.99 -4.82 19.70
N ARG A 93 2.24 -6.13 19.82
CA ARG A 93 2.55 -6.83 21.08
C ARG A 93 3.35 -8.10 20.80
N GLY A 94 4.29 -8.47 21.70
CA GLY A 94 5.03 -9.74 21.64
C GLY A 94 6.44 -9.59 21.05
N GLN A 95 7.41 -9.17 21.89
CA GLN A 95 8.79 -8.91 21.44
C GLN A 95 9.47 -10.15 20.85
N TRP A 96 9.30 -11.33 21.46
CA TRP A 96 9.91 -12.56 20.95
C TRP A 96 9.47 -12.88 19.52
N TRP A 97 8.18 -12.78 19.22
CA TRP A 97 7.63 -13.02 17.89
C TRP A 97 8.10 -11.97 16.87
N GLN A 98 8.27 -10.71 17.32
CA GLN A 98 8.83 -9.65 16.48
C GLN A 98 10.26 -9.99 16.07
N GLU A 99 11.13 -10.33 17.03
CA GLU A 99 12.52 -10.68 16.77
C GLU A 99 12.63 -11.92 15.86
N TRP A 100 11.82 -12.94 16.13
CA TRP A 100 11.75 -14.15 15.33
C TRP A 100 11.33 -13.88 13.88
N LEU A 101 10.24 -13.12 13.65
CA LEU A 101 9.74 -12.82 12.32
C LEU A 101 10.74 -11.94 11.55
N GLN A 102 11.30 -10.93 12.19
CA GLN A 102 12.33 -10.07 11.61
C GLN A 102 13.56 -10.89 11.20
N GLY A 103 14.01 -11.82 12.05
CA GLY A 103 15.13 -12.71 11.76
C GLY A 103 14.88 -13.54 10.50
N ILE A 104 13.74 -14.21 10.39
CA ILE A 104 13.38 -15.03 9.22
C ILE A 104 13.33 -14.19 7.93
N LEU A 105 12.73 -13.00 7.99
CA LEU A 105 12.62 -12.13 6.82
C LEU A 105 14.02 -11.65 6.35
N VAL A 106 14.87 -11.26 7.30
CA VAL A 106 16.25 -10.81 7.00
C VAL A 106 17.10 -11.98 6.46
N GLU A 107 17.02 -13.17 7.05
CA GLU A 107 17.67 -14.38 6.54
C GLU A 107 17.19 -14.74 5.13
N GLY A 108 15.90 -14.51 4.82
CA GLY A 108 15.33 -14.65 3.49
C GLY A 108 15.79 -13.56 2.50
N GLY A 109 16.60 -12.59 2.95
CA GLY A 109 17.13 -11.51 2.13
C GLY A 109 16.20 -10.31 1.97
N ALA A 110 15.12 -10.21 2.74
CA ALA A 110 14.23 -9.05 2.73
C ALA A 110 14.88 -7.83 3.42
N ARG A 111 14.47 -6.65 3.00
CA ARG A 111 14.66 -5.42 3.76
C ARG A 111 13.46 -5.22 4.67
N VAL A 112 13.69 -5.17 5.97
CA VAL A 112 12.62 -5.02 6.96
C VAL A 112 12.61 -3.59 7.50
N GLU A 113 11.49 -2.90 7.32
CA GLU A 113 11.24 -1.58 7.88
C GLU A 113 10.26 -1.71 9.06
N VAL A 114 10.70 -1.32 10.26
CA VAL A 114 9.88 -1.40 11.47
C VAL A 114 9.36 0.00 11.81
N VAL A 115 8.04 0.17 11.77
CA VAL A 115 7.36 1.46 12.01
C VAL A 115 6.06 1.25 12.77
N THR A 116 5.43 2.34 13.26
CA THR A 116 4.06 2.24 13.79
C THR A 116 3.04 2.11 12.66
N PRO A 117 1.83 1.57 12.92
CA PRO A 117 0.76 1.49 11.94
C PRO A 117 0.40 2.84 11.29
N GLU A 118 0.39 3.92 12.08
CA GLU A 118 0.07 5.27 11.61
C GLU A 118 1.14 5.81 10.67
N VAL A 119 2.42 5.59 11.00
CA VAL A 119 3.56 5.96 10.14
C VAL A 119 3.52 5.19 8.83
N HIS A 120 3.21 3.89 8.89
CA HIS A 120 3.01 3.07 7.70
C HIS A 120 1.91 3.67 6.80
N ASP A 121 0.71 3.87 7.32
CA ASP A 121 -0.44 4.32 6.53
C ASP A 121 -0.23 5.74 5.97
N TYR A 122 0.49 6.60 6.71
CA TYR A 122 0.91 7.91 6.22
C TYR A 122 1.80 7.79 4.97
N TYR A 123 2.85 6.96 5.00
CA TYR A 123 3.71 6.77 3.83
C TYR A 123 2.99 6.05 2.69
N MET A 124 2.11 5.10 2.98
CA MET A 124 1.33 4.42 1.96
C MET A 124 0.31 5.34 1.28
N ALA A 125 -0.16 6.38 1.95
CA ALA A 125 -0.99 7.41 1.31
C ALA A 125 -0.25 8.13 0.16
N VAL A 126 1.07 8.24 0.23
CA VAL A 126 1.91 8.79 -0.85
C VAL A 126 2.34 7.70 -1.83
N VAL A 127 3.00 6.65 -1.31
CA VAL A 127 3.66 5.61 -2.12
C VAL A 127 2.66 4.82 -2.96
N GLN A 128 1.54 4.43 -2.38
CA GLN A 128 0.46 3.74 -3.09
C GLN A 128 -0.65 4.71 -3.50
N GLY A 129 -1.15 5.49 -2.56
CA GLY A 129 -2.31 6.32 -2.77
C GLY A 129 -2.15 7.32 -3.90
N LEU A 130 -1.30 8.31 -3.78
CA LEU A 130 -1.11 9.33 -4.82
C LEU A 130 -0.58 8.73 -6.13
N THR A 131 0.27 7.70 -6.05
CA THR A 131 0.81 7.03 -7.23
C THR A 131 -0.30 6.37 -8.03
N HIS A 132 -1.13 5.53 -7.39
CA HIS A 132 -2.22 4.83 -8.06
C HIS A 132 -3.27 5.82 -8.60
N PHE A 133 -3.65 6.80 -7.76
CA PHE A 133 -4.62 7.83 -8.17
C PHE A 133 -4.16 8.62 -9.40
N SER A 134 -2.93 9.13 -9.38
CA SER A 134 -2.41 9.92 -10.50
C SER A 134 -2.26 9.09 -11.78
N THR A 135 -1.88 7.82 -11.64
CA THR A 135 -1.76 6.88 -12.76
C THR A 135 -3.14 6.56 -13.36
N LEU A 136 -4.13 6.27 -12.51
CA LEU A 136 -5.52 6.03 -12.96
C LEU A 136 -6.13 7.27 -13.58
N ALA A 137 -5.94 8.45 -12.95
CA ALA A 137 -6.46 9.71 -13.48
C ALA A 137 -5.88 10.03 -14.86
N LEU A 138 -4.58 9.77 -15.09
CA LEU A 138 -3.96 9.92 -16.41
C LEU A 138 -4.57 8.93 -17.42
N GLY A 139 -4.76 7.66 -17.04
CA GLY A 139 -5.40 6.65 -17.89
C GLY A 139 -6.82 7.06 -18.30
N LEU A 140 -7.64 7.47 -17.35
CA LEU A 140 -9.01 7.95 -17.59
C LEU A 140 -9.03 9.23 -18.44
N THR A 141 -8.05 10.12 -18.27
CA THR A 141 -7.95 11.33 -19.11
C THR A 141 -7.66 10.97 -20.57
N ILE A 142 -6.73 10.04 -20.81
CA ILE A 142 -6.42 9.57 -22.18
C ILE A 142 -7.66 8.93 -22.81
N ASP A 143 -8.39 8.12 -22.07
CA ASP A 143 -9.63 7.47 -22.51
C ASP A 143 -10.70 8.52 -22.87
N SER A 144 -10.97 9.46 -21.95
CA SER A 144 -11.99 10.52 -22.16
C SER A 144 -11.72 11.44 -23.34
N LEU A 145 -10.46 11.61 -23.74
CA LEU A 145 -10.07 12.36 -24.92
C LEU A 145 -10.27 11.58 -26.22
N GLY A 146 -10.61 10.30 -26.16
CA GLY A 146 -10.81 9.45 -27.34
C GLY A 146 -9.56 9.25 -28.18
N VAL A 147 -8.37 9.37 -27.59
CA VAL A 147 -7.10 9.27 -28.33
C VAL A 147 -6.81 7.83 -28.71
N ASP A 148 -6.58 7.55 -29.99
CA ASP A 148 -6.18 6.23 -30.44
C ASP A 148 -4.81 5.83 -29.90
N LEU A 149 -4.77 4.81 -29.03
CA LEU A 149 -3.55 4.34 -28.36
C LEU A 149 -2.47 3.86 -29.35
N LYS A 150 -2.87 3.30 -30.50
CA LYS A 150 -1.91 2.83 -31.51
C LYS A 150 -1.18 4.02 -32.13
N SER A 151 -1.90 5.06 -32.46
CA SER A 151 -1.33 6.30 -32.96
C SER A 151 -0.50 7.00 -31.89
N LEU A 152 -1.02 7.09 -30.65
CA LEU A 152 -0.33 7.71 -29.52
C LEU A 152 1.05 7.09 -29.26
N LYS A 153 1.17 5.77 -29.32
CA LYS A 153 2.45 5.05 -29.16
C LYS A 153 3.51 5.44 -30.20
N ARG A 154 3.09 5.85 -31.42
CA ARG A 154 4.03 6.28 -32.47
C ARG A 154 4.71 7.63 -32.19
N PHE A 155 4.08 8.45 -31.34
CA PHE A 155 4.60 9.76 -30.92
C PHE A 155 5.16 9.74 -29.51
N ALA A 156 5.20 8.56 -28.86
CA ALA A 156 5.59 8.43 -27.47
C ALA A 156 7.09 8.64 -27.27
N THR A 157 7.44 9.53 -26.36
CA THR A 157 8.81 9.62 -25.84
C THR A 157 9.12 8.43 -24.93
N PRO A 158 10.42 8.12 -24.65
CA PRO A 158 10.78 7.06 -23.70
C PRO A 158 10.14 7.23 -22.30
N ALA A 159 9.99 8.48 -21.84
CA ALA A 159 9.32 8.77 -20.58
C ALA A 159 7.81 8.44 -20.65
N PHE A 160 7.16 8.78 -21.76
CA PHE A 160 5.74 8.48 -21.94
C PHE A 160 5.48 6.98 -22.11
N HIS A 161 6.39 6.23 -22.75
CA HIS A 161 6.29 4.77 -22.81
C HIS A 161 6.28 4.15 -21.41
N ARG A 162 7.15 4.61 -20.49
CA ARG A 162 7.13 4.13 -19.09
C ARG A 162 5.78 4.41 -18.42
N ARG A 163 5.21 5.62 -18.62
CA ARG A 163 3.88 5.97 -18.10
C ARG A 163 2.77 5.07 -18.65
N LEU A 164 2.81 4.74 -19.95
CA LEU A 164 1.83 3.80 -20.53
C LEU A 164 1.97 2.40 -19.94
N MET A 165 3.19 1.94 -19.67
CA MET A 165 3.42 0.65 -19.01
C MET A 165 2.87 0.65 -17.58
N GLU A 166 3.10 1.72 -16.81
CA GLU A 166 2.57 1.89 -15.46
C GLU A 166 1.03 1.88 -15.45
N ILE A 167 0.39 2.61 -16.38
CA ILE A 167 -1.08 2.61 -16.53
C ILE A 167 -1.58 1.20 -16.88
N THR A 168 -0.96 0.54 -17.86
CA THR A 168 -1.36 -0.81 -18.28
C THR A 168 -1.19 -1.81 -17.14
N HIS A 169 -0.09 -1.72 -16.41
CA HIS A 169 0.16 -2.57 -15.24
C HIS A 169 -0.91 -2.36 -14.16
N LEU A 170 -1.18 -1.11 -13.78
CA LEU A 170 -2.21 -0.80 -12.80
C LEU A 170 -3.58 -1.35 -13.20
N LEU A 171 -3.98 -1.14 -14.46
CA LEU A 171 -5.28 -1.59 -14.98
C LEU A 171 -5.39 -3.11 -15.17
N SER A 172 -4.29 -3.84 -15.08
CA SER A 172 -4.28 -5.32 -15.08
C SER A 172 -4.41 -5.93 -13.67
N GLN A 173 -4.39 -5.11 -12.64
CA GLN A 173 -4.51 -5.56 -11.25
C GLN A 173 -5.97 -5.68 -10.81
N ASP A 174 -6.18 -6.21 -9.60
CA ASP A 174 -7.50 -6.32 -8.99
C ASP A 174 -8.07 -4.92 -8.64
N ALA A 175 -9.15 -4.55 -9.30
CA ALA A 175 -9.80 -3.25 -9.11
C ALA A 175 -10.35 -3.06 -7.69
N ASP A 176 -10.83 -4.12 -7.04
CA ASP A 176 -11.38 -4.05 -5.68
C ASP A 176 -10.30 -3.70 -4.66
N LEU A 177 -9.09 -4.29 -4.79
CA LEU A 177 -7.95 -3.94 -3.96
C LEU A 177 -7.55 -2.47 -4.15
N TYR A 178 -7.46 -2.01 -5.41
CA TYR A 178 -7.06 -0.63 -5.72
C TYR A 178 -8.12 0.40 -5.33
N ALA A 179 -9.39 0.01 -5.25
CA ALA A 179 -10.45 0.84 -4.69
C ALA A 179 -10.39 0.87 -3.15
N ALA A 180 -10.21 -0.29 -2.50
CA ALA A 180 -10.19 -0.39 -1.05
C ALA A 180 -9.06 0.40 -0.40
N MET A 181 -7.84 0.38 -0.97
CA MET A 181 -6.68 1.08 -0.42
C MET A 181 -6.93 2.58 -0.12
N PRO A 182 -7.38 3.41 -1.08
CA PRO A 182 -7.65 4.82 -0.81
C PRO A 182 -8.92 5.07 -0.01
N MET A 183 -9.93 4.20 -0.11
CA MET A 183 -11.21 4.41 0.57
C MET A 183 -11.14 4.08 2.05
N LEU A 184 -10.28 3.13 2.44
CA LEU A 184 -10.12 2.67 3.83
C LEU A 184 -8.94 3.36 4.55
N ASN A 185 -8.03 4.04 3.85
CA ASN A 185 -6.97 4.80 4.49
C ASN A 185 -7.46 6.17 4.96
N SER A 186 -7.65 6.33 6.26
CA SER A 186 -8.16 7.57 6.86
C SER A 186 -7.29 8.82 6.61
N THR A 187 -6.00 8.65 6.31
CA THR A 187 -5.07 9.75 6.06
C THR A 187 -5.17 10.28 4.62
N TYR A 188 -5.77 9.53 3.73
CA TYR A 188 -5.76 9.78 2.29
C TYR A 188 -6.39 11.12 1.87
N GLY A 189 -7.45 11.54 2.54
CA GLY A 189 -8.17 12.77 2.21
C GLY A 189 -7.32 14.04 2.28
N VAL A 190 -6.29 14.08 3.13
CA VAL A 190 -5.35 15.22 3.23
C VAL A 190 -4.47 15.29 1.98
N PHE A 191 -3.95 14.15 1.55
CA PHE A 191 -3.06 14.07 0.38
C PHE A 191 -3.79 14.40 -0.92
N TYR A 192 -5.04 13.97 -1.07
CA TYR A 192 -5.85 14.32 -2.24
C TYR A 192 -6.11 15.81 -2.34
N ARG A 193 -6.53 16.44 -1.26
CA ARG A 193 -6.78 17.89 -1.26
C ARG A 193 -5.53 18.68 -1.66
N GLU A 194 -4.36 18.27 -1.15
CA GLU A 194 -3.11 18.94 -1.51
C GLU A 194 -2.73 18.68 -2.97
N PHE A 195 -2.91 17.47 -3.47
CA PHE A 195 -2.67 17.14 -4.87
C PHE A 195 -3.59 17.92 -5.81
N GLU A 196 -4.89 17.98 -5.51
CA GLU A 196 -5.87 18.77 -6.25
C GLU A 196 -5.49 20.26 -6.25
N ARG A 197 -5.14 20.82 -5.10
CA ARG A 197 -4.68 22.21 -4.97
C ARG A 197 -3.50 22.49 -5.91
N ILE A 198 -2.48 21.62 -5.91
CA ILE A 198 -1.31 21.78 -6.78
C ILE A 198 -1.69 21.68 -8.26
N ILE A 199 -2.59 20.79 -8.63
CA ILE A 199 -3.09 20.69 -10.03
C ILE A 199 -3.81 21.99 -10.44
N LEU A 200 -4.65 22.53 -9.56
CA LEU A 200 -5.37 23.78 -9.83
C LEU A 200 -4.43 24.98 -9.94
N ASP A 201 -3.43 25.06 -9.07
CA ASP A 201 -2.39 26.09 -9.11
C ASP A 201 -1.62 26.03 -10.44
N LEU A 202 -1.12 24.85 -10.83
CA LEU A 202 -0.41 24.67 -12.09
C LEU A 202 -1.29 25.00 -13.30
N LYS A 203 -2.56 24.60 -13.29
CA LYS A 203 -3.53 24.93 -14.33
C LYS A 203 -3.71 26.44 -14.46
N GLY A 204 -3.81 27.15 -13.32
CA GLY A 204 -3.92 28.61 -13.27
C GLY A 204 -2.71 29.31 -13.87
N VAL A 205 -1.51 28.92 -13.47
CA VAL A 205 -0.23 29.44 -13.97
C VAL A 205 -0.11 29.24 -15.49
N ILE A 206 -0.45 28.06 -15.99
CA ILE A 206 -0.42 27.75 -17.44
C ILE A 206 -1.44 28.61 -18.20
N ALA A 207 -2.67 28.75 -17.68
CA ALA A 207 -3.71 29.53 -18.31
C ALA A 207 -3.34 31.03 -18.41
N GLN A 208 -2.63 31.55 -17.41
CA GLN A 208 -2.14 32.94 -17.38
C GLN A 208 -0.84 33.12 -18.19
N LYS A 209 -0.21 32.03 -18.63
CA LYS A 209 1.10 32.02 -19.30
C LYS A 209 2.21 32.64 -18.45
N ASP A 210 2.10 32.51 -17.12
CA ASP A 210 3.09 33.05 -16.17
C ASP A 210 4.30 32.11 -16.09
N ILE A 211 5.27 32.38 -16.96
CA ILE A 211 6.50 31.57 -17.07
C ILE A 211 7.35 31.69 -15.80
N ASP A 212 7.41 32.88 -15.19
CA ASP A 212 8.24 33.11 -14.01
C ASP A 212 7.70 32.35 -12.78
N GLU A 213 6.37 32.34 -12.61
CA GLU A 213 5.76 31.55 -11.54
C GLU A 213 5.92 30.05 -11.79
N PHE A 214 5.77 29.60 -13.05
CA PHE A 214 6.01 28.20 -13.38
C PHE A 214 7.44 27.76 -13.02
N ILE A 215 8.44 28.60 -13.33
CA ILE A 215 9.85 28.33 -13.00
C ILE A 215 10.04 28.28 -11.48
N ARG A 216 9.42 29.20 -10.71
CA ARG A 216 9.47 29.19 -9.24
C ARG A 216 8.92 27.88 -8.65
N LEU A 217 7.76 27.42 -9.13
CA LEU A 217 7.17 26.16 -8.68
C LEU A 217 8.06 24.95 -9.03
N PHE A 218 8.63 24.96 -10.23
CA PHE A 218 9.54 23.92 -10.70
C PHE A 218 10.82 23.86 -9.84
N ASP A 219 11.42 25.03 -9.52
CA ASP A 219 12.63 25.10 -8.72
C ASP A 219 12.39 24.74 -7.25
N ARG A 220 11.21 25.06 -6.71
CA ARG A 220 10.78 24.57 -5.39
C ARG A 220 10.78 23.06 -5.34
N ALA A 221 10.15 22.40 -6.31
CA ALA A 221 10.15 20.93 -6.38
C ALA A 221 11.58 20.37 -6.58
N ARG A 222 12.34 20.96 -7.51
CA ARG A 222 13.75 20.59 -7.76
C ARG A 222 14.61 20.65 -6.50
N SER A 223 14.45 21.68 -5.68
CA SER A 223 15.22 21.84 -4.44
C SER A 223 14.93 20.70 -3.46
N HIS A 224 13.68 20.29 -3.31
CA HIS A 224 13.30 19.18 -2.44
C HIS A 224 13.91 17.84 -2.91
N PHE A 225 13.85 17.55 -4.21
CA PHE A 225 14.34 16.27 -4.75
C PHE A 225 15.86 16.22 -4.98
N ARG A 226 16.55 17.36 -4.91
CA ARG A 226 18.03 17.46 -5.04
C ARG A 226 18.74 17.66 -3.70
N SER A 227 18.01 17.79 -2.60
CA SER A 227 18.64 17.88 -1.27
C SER A 227 19.61 16.69 -1.09
N PRO A 228 20.86 16.93 -0.63
CA PRO A 228 21.78 15.84 -0.40
C PRO A 228 21.15 14.87 0.57
N LYS A 229 21.27 13.57 0.26
CA LYS A 229 20.91 12.51 1.22
C LYS A 229 21.73 12.75 2.50
N PRO A 230 21.12 12.56 3.68
CA PRO A 230 21.85 12.58 4.94
C PRO A 230 22.96 11.54 4.97
#